data_b0a981f97af7542ab61df97f3bae0d1f
#
_entry.id   b0a981f97af7542ab61df97f3bae0d1f
#
_cell.length_a   1.000
_cell.length_b   1.000
_cell.length_c   1.000
_cell.angle_alpha   90.00
_cell.angle_beta   90.00
_cell.angle_gamma   90.00
#
_symmetry.space_group_name_H-M   'P 1'
#
loop_
_entity.id
_entity.type
_entity.pdbx_description
1 polymer ?
#
loop_
_entity_poly.entity_id
_entity_poly.type
_entity_poly.pdbx_seq_one_letter_code
_entity_poly.pdbx_strand_id
1 'polypeptide(L)'
;GYRIRQNSSGDYVDIYLYDSLSSGAGYAVSMESQIHTLLSKTRELLEGCTCESACHKCLKHYRNQFVHGMLDRKAALNLLDWGEQTKLPAELSPVQQKEILAPMTRILQRSGISVDFDGHRITVRGQWASKKLVIYPAMWAKPRRSDTIFISDAQIKYAKPIVLKEITGDI
;
A
#
# COMPACT_ATOMS: atom_id res chain seq x y z
N GLY A 1 9.78 11.70 -12.34
CA GLY A 1 8.65 10.98 -12.97
C GLY A 1 8.71 9.49 -12.73
N TYR A 2 7.67 8.78 -13.12
CA TYR A 2 7.66 7.33 -13.07
C TYR A 2 6.89 6.75 -14.26
N ARG A 3 7.18 5.50 -14.60
CA ARG A 3 6.46 4.73 -15.61
C ARG A 3 6.23 3.31 -15.11
N ILE A 4 5.00 2.82 -15.20
CA ILE A 4 4.67 1.43 -14.91
C ILE A 4 4.82 0.63 -16.21
N ARG A 5 5.55 -0.49 -16.14
CA ARG A 5 5.69 -1.46 -17.23
C ARG A 5 5.21 -2.82 -16.73
N GLN A 6 4.54 -3.55 -17.61
CA GLN A 6 4.09 -4.91 -17.34
C GLN A 6 4.84 -5.88 -18.27
N ASN A 7 5.27 -6.99 -17.74
CA ASN A 7 5.79 -8.09 -18.52
C ASN A 7 5.29 -9.44 -17.94
N SER A 8 5.72 -10.56 -18.55
CA SER A 8 5.34 -11.90 -18.11
C SER A 8 5.78 -12.25 -16.68
N SER A 9 6.75 -11.53 -16.12
CA SER A 9 7.28 -11.76 -14.77
C SER A 9 6.64 -10.85 -13.70
N GLY A 10 5.84 -9.85 -14.10
CA GLY A 10 5.14 -8.93 -13.19
C GLY A 10 5.15 -7.47 -13.63
N ASP A 11 4.76 -6.60 -12.71
CA ASP A 11 4.75 -5.16 -12.89
C ASP A 11 6.08 -4.57 -12.44
N TYR A 12 6.61 -3.64 -13.24
CA TYR A 12 7.83 -2.89 -12.95
C TYR A 12 7.53 -1.41 -12.91
N VAL A 13 8.20 -0.70 -12.01
CA VAL A 13 8.12 0.76 -11.92
C VAL A 13 9.50 1.33 -12.19
N ASP A 14 9.65 2.05 -13.31
CA ASP A 14 10.83 2.85 -13.55
C ASP A 14 10.65 4.22 -12.90
N ILE A 15 11.62 4.66 -12.15
CA ILE A 15 11.66 6.00 -11.54
C ILE A 15 12.70 6.83 -12.28
N TYR A 16 12.28 8.00 -12.77
CA TYR A 16 13.13 8.92 -13.50
C TYR A 16 13.41 10.17 -12.67
N LEU A 17 14.68 10.44 -12.43
CA LEU A 17 15.16 11.71 -11.88
C LEU A 17 15.61 12.58 -13.06
N TYR A 18 15.14 13.82 -13.10
CA TYR A 18 15.50 14.78 -14.16
C TYR A 18 15.46 16.20 -13.64
N ASP A 19 16.30 17.04 -14.23
CA ASP A 19 16.28 18.48 -13.95
C ASP A 19 15.06 19.13 -14.61
N SER A 20 14.37 20.00 -13.89
CA SER A 20 13.19 20.71 -14.39
C SER A 20 13.52 21.93 -15.27
N LEU A 21 14.78 22.35 -15.29
CA LEU A 21 15.26 23.44 -16.14
C LEU A 21 15.57 22.92 -17.54
N SER A 22 15.17 23.68 -18.56
CA SER A 22 15.36 23.30 -19.98
C SER A 22 16.83 23.12 -20.42
N SER A 23 17.76 23.80 -19.75
CA SER A 23 19.21 23.64 -19.95
C SER A 23 19.84 22.57 -19.09
N GLY A 24 19.07 21.99 -18.13
CA GLY A 24 19.59 21.13 -17.09
C GLY A 24 20.55 21.84 -16.14
N ALA A 25 20.41 21.62 -14.84
CA ALA A 25 21.38 22.13 -13.86
C ALA A 25 22.48 21.11 -13.52
N GLY A 26 22.44 19.94 -14.15
CA GLY A 26 23.38 18.83 -13.90
C GLY A 26 23.13 18.08 -12.59
N TYR A 27 22.09 18.43 -11.83
CA TYR A 27 21.77 17.77 -10.57
C TYR A 27 21.39 16.31 -10.76
N ALA A 28 20.58 16.00 -11.79
CA ALA A 28 20.17 14.63 -12.06
C ALA A 28 21.38 13.73 -12.41
N VAL A 29 22.35 14.24 -13.17
CA VAL A 29 23.60 13.54 -13.52
C VAL A 29 24.46 13.34 -12.26
N SER A 30 24.60 14.37 -11.42
CA SER A 30 25.39 14.26 -10.19
C SER A 30 24.79 13.29 -9.16
N MET A 31 23.46 13.04 -9.24
CA MET A 31 22.79 12.07 -8.37
C MET A 31 23.18 10.62 -8.66
N GLU A 32 23.70 10.29 -9.84
CA GLU A 32 24.16 8.92 -10.14
C GLU A 32 25.20 8.45 -9.11
N SER A 33 26.19 9.29 -8.82
CA SER A 33 27.23 8.99 -7.82
C SER A 33 26.77 9.10 -6.36
N GLN A 34 25.62 9.71 -6.11
CA GLN A 34 25.10 10.03 -4.78
C GLN A 34 23.78 9.29 -4.46
N ILE A 35 23.38 8.31 -5.26
CA ILE A 35 22.09 7.64 -5.11
C ILE A 35 21.91 7.02 -3.70
N HIS A 36 22.95 6.41 -3.16
CA HIS A 36 22.90 5.84 -1.81
C HIS A 36 22.70 6.91 -0.73
N THR A 37 23.34 8.07 -0.90
CA THR A 37 23.14 9.20 0.02
C THR A 37 21.71 9.74 -0.07
N LEU A 38 21.15 9.83 -1.29
CA LEU A 38 19.75 10.23 -1.49
C LEU A 38 18.79 9.25 -0.81
N LEU A 39 18.96 7.95 -1.00
CA LEU A 39 18.11 6.92 -0.39
C LEU A 39 18.22 6.95 1.15
N SER A 40 19.43 7.09 1.70
CA SER A 40 19.66 7.22 3.13
C SER A 40 18.96 8.46 3.71
N LYS A 41 19.09 9.62 3.06
CA LYS A 41 18.40 10.85 3.49
C LYS A 41 16.88 10.74 3.37
N THR A 42 16.40 10.04 2.35
CA THR A 42 14.97 9.76 2.19
C THR A 42 14.47 8.90 3.34
N ARG A 43 15.21 7.86 3.71
CA ARG A 43 14.91 7.01 4.87
C ARG A 43 14.87 7.81 6.17
N GLU A 44 15.92 8.58 6.46
CA GLU A 44 15.98 9.44 7.64
C GLU A 44 14.75 10.37 7.76
N LEU A 45 14.36 10.99 6.65
CA LEU A 45 13.18 11.86 6.59
C LEU A 45 11.87 11.11 6.90
N LEU A 46 11.72 9.92 6.36
CA LEU A 46 10.51 9.11 6.52
C LEU A 46 10.42 8.49 7.92
N GLU A 47 11.52 8.00 8.47
CA GLU A 47 11.60 7.42 9.82
C GLU A 47 11.46 8.48 10.92
N GLY A 48 12.06 9.65 10.72
CA GLY A 48 11.98 10.78 11.65
C GLY A 48 10.59 11.40 11.78
N CYS A 49 9.63 11.02 10.93
CA CYS A 49 8.28 11.54 10.98
C CYS A 49 7.32 10.58 11.71
N THR A 50 6.54 11.12 12.66
CA THR A 50 5.58 10.36 13.48
C THR A 50 4.15 10.37 12.93
N CYS A 51 3.88 11.04 11.79
CA CYS A 51 2.55 11.09 11.22
C CYS A 51 2.08 9.70 10.74
N GLU A 52 0.78 9.48 10.69
CA GLU A 52 0.18 8.19 10.34
C GLU A 52 0.48 7.79 8.88
N SER A 53 0.28 8.69 7.92
CA SER A 53 0.43 8.42 6.50
C SER A 53 1.41 9.38 5.83
N ALA A 54 1.08 10.68 5.75
CA ALA A 54 1.92 11.71 5.17
C ALA A 54 1.58 13.10 5.72
N CYS A 55 2.59 13.97 5.88
CA CYS A 55 2.39 15.35 6.29
C CYS A 55 3.41 16.28 5.60
N HIS A 56 3.31 17.57 5.85
CA HIS A 56 4.21 18.58 5.26
C HIS A 56 5.65 18.50 5.79
N LYS A 57 5.91 17.75 6.86
CA LYS A 57 7.27 17.49 7.36
C LYS A 57 7.96 16.32 6.63
N CYS A 58 7.21 15.49 5.88
CA CYS A 58 7.77 14.34 5.17
C CYS A 58 7.45 14.37 3.67
N LEU A 59 6.25 13.94 3.24
CA LEU A 59 5.96 13.70 1.83
C LEU A 59 5.10 14.78 1.17
N LYS A 60 4.29 15.52 1.95
CA LYS A 60 3.36 16.51 1.37
C LYS A 60 4.06 17.81 1.08
N HIS A 61 3.81 18.35 -0.12
CA HIS A 61 4.30 19.63 -0.50
C HIS A 61 3.36 20.30 -1.55
N TYR A 62 3.44 21.59 -1.74
CA TYR A 62 2.51 22.33 -2.60
C TYR A 62 2.40 21.74 -4.02
N ARG A 63 3.52 21.35 -4.63
CA ARG A 63 3.50 20.83 -6.00
C ARG A 63 2.91 19.43 -6.15
N ASN A 64 2.70 18.68 -5.07
CA ASN A 64 2.11 17.35 -5.11
C ASN A 64 0.75 17.27 -4.40
N GLN A 65 0.08 18.42 -4.20
CA GLN A 65 -1.20 18.49 -3.47
C GLN A 65 -2.30 17.58 -4.03
N PHE A 66 -2.30 17.36 -5.35
CA PHE A 66 -3.27 16.51 -6.03
C PHE A 66 -3.14 15.02 -5.72
N VAL A 67 -2.00 14.59 -5.16
CA VAL A 67 -1.77 13.20 -4.74
C VAL A 67 -1.65 13.04 -3.21
N HIS A 68 -1.91 14.07 -2.41
CA HIS A 68 -1.77 14.01 -0.95
C HIS A 68 -2.51 12.84 -0.30
N GLY A 69 -3.68 12.45 -0.83
CA GLY A 69 -4.46 11.32 -0.32
C GLY A 69 -3.85 9.94 -0.61
N MET A 70 -2.92 9.88 -1.55
CA MET A 70 -2.24 8.63 -1.96
C MET A 70 -0.86 8.47 -1.33
N LEU A 71 -0.32 9.53 -0.69
CA LEU A 71 1.00 9.49 -0.09
C LEU A 71 0.99 8.70 1.20
N ASP A 72 1.92 7.76 1.32
CA ASP A 72 2.08 6.90 2.49
C ASP A 72 3.57 6.68 2.79
N ARG A 73 4.06 7.24 3.92
CA ARG A 73 5.46 7.10 4.31
C ARG A 73 5.84 5.68 4.71
N LYS A 74 4.88 4.90 5.25
CA LYS A 74 5.13 3.51 5.63
C LYS A 74 5.29 2.64 4.39
N ALA A 75 4.44 2.85 3.37
CA ALA A 75 4.59 2.19 2.08
C ALA A 75 5.91 2.57 1.40
N ALA A 76 6.33 3.84 1.50
CA ALA A 76 7.62 4.29 0.96
C ALA A 76 8.81 3.63 1.70
N LEU A 77 8.76 3.49 3.03
CA LEU A 77 9.78 2.76 3.81
C LEU A 77 9.83 1.28 3.43
N ASN A 78 8.69 0.62 3.31
CA ASN A 78 8.64 -0.78 2.86
C ASN A 78 9.26 -0.95 1.47
N LEU A 79 9.05 0.02 0.57
CA LEU A 79 9.67 0.00 -0.77
C LEU A 79 11.19 0.16 -0.70
N LEU A 80 11.70 1.03 0.18
CA LEU A 80 13.13 1.17 0.43
C LEU A 80 13.73 -0.12 1.01
N ASP A 81 13.06 -0.74 1.99
CA ASP A 81 13.51 -2.01 2.58
C ASP A 81 13.58 -3.13 1.54
N TRP A 82 12.58 -3.19 0.68
CA TRP A 82 12.60 -4.16 -0.41
C TRP A 82 13.72 -3.86 -1.45
N GLY A 83 13.88 -2.59 -1.84
CA GLY A 83 14.89 -2.20 -2.84
C GLY A 83 16.33 -2.36 -2.35
N GLU A 84 16.60 -2.11 -1.07
CA GLU A 84 17.94 -2.18 -0.50
C GLU A 84 18.30 -3.56 0.07
N GLN A 85 17.31 -4.30 0.60
CA GLN A 85 17.52 -5.51 1.38
C GLN A 85 16.69 -6.70 0.91
N THR A 86 15.90 -6.55 -0.16
CA THR A 86 14.90 -7.55 -0.62
C THR A 86 13.91 -7.96 0.48
N LYS A 87 13.72 -7.11 1.47
CA LYS A 87 12.87 -7.38 2.63
C LYS A 87 11.43 -6.97 2.34
N LEU A 88 10.52 -7.92 2.37
CA LEU A 88 9.08 -7.66 2.29
C LEU A 88 8.52 -7.29 3.67
N PRO A 89 7.39 -6.53 3.73
CA PRO A 89 6.67 -6.28 4.96
C PRO A 89 6.32 -7.58 5.68
N ALA A 90 6.31 -7.55 7.00
CA ALA A 90 5.86 -8.68 7.81
C ALA A 90 4.36 -8.96 7.59
N GLU A 91 3.95 -10.19 7.89
CA GLU A 91 2.52 -10.55 7.94
C GLU A 91 1.78 -9.65 8.95
N LEU A 92 0.58 -9.22 8.56
CA LEU A 92 -0.27 -8.42 9.43
C LEU A 92 -0.86 -9.30 10.53
N SER A 93 -0.66 -8.90 11.78
CA SER A 93 -1.31 -9.58 12.91
C SER A 93 -2.85 -9.50 12.80
N PRO A 94 -3.60 -10.42 13.41
CA PRO A 94 -5.07 -10.38 13.39
C PRO A 94 -5.66 -9.04 13.86
N VAL A 95 -5.03 -8.42 14.85
CA VAL A 95 -5.44 -7.10 15.36
C VAL A 95 -5.24 -6.01 14.31
N GLN A 96 -4.08 -5.98 13.66
CA GLN A 96 -3.81 -5.03 12.57
C GLN A 96 -4.77 -5.23 11.39
N GLN A 97 -5.05 -6.48 11.01
CA GLN A 97 -6.03 -6.78 9.96
C GLN A 97 -7.42 -6.23 10.31
N LYS A 98 -7.88 -6.39 11.56
CA LYS A 98 -9.15 -5.83 12.06
C LYS A 98 -9.17 -4.31 11.98
N GLU A 99 -8.10 -3.64 12.42
CA GLU A 99 -7.98 -2.19 12.38
C GLU A 99 -8.01 -1.66 10.94
N ILE A 100 -7.29 -2.30 10.02
CA ILE A 100 -7.28 -1.93 8.60
C ILE A 100 -8.67 -2.12 7.99
N LEU A 101 -9.40 -3.16 8.36
CA LEU A 101 -10.74 -3.44 7.84
C LEU A 101 -11.82 -2.52 8.42
N ALA A 102 -11.59 -1.91 9.58
CA ALA A 102 -12.61 -1.13 10.31
C ALA A 102 -13.37 -0.10 9.44
N PRO A 103 -12.74 0.66 8.51
CA PRO A 103 -13.47 1.59 7.63
C PRO A 103 -14.44 0.91 6.68
N MET A 104 -14.25 -0.38 6.37
CA MET A 104 -15.11 -1.16 5.48
C MET A 104 -16.28 -1.82 6.21
N THR A 105 -16.18 -2.04 7.52
CA THR A 105 -17.18 -2.82 8.29
C THR A 105 -18.60 -2.27 8.12
N ARG A 106 -18.77 -0.94 8.23
CA ARG A 106 -20.09 -0.32 8.04
C ARG A 106 -20.63 -0.44 6.61
N ILE A 107 -19.75 -0.40 5.61
CA ILE A 107 -20.11 -0.55 4.19
C ILE A 107 -20.59 -1.97 3.95
N LEU A 108 -19.85 -2.96 4.44
CA LEU A 108 -20.21 -4.38 4.35
C LEU A 108 -21.54 -4.68 5.04
N GLN A 109 -21.75 -4.17 6.25
CA GLN A 109 -23.01 -4.32 6.97
C GLN A 109 -24.22 -3.75 6.20
N ARG A 110 -24.08 -2.58 5.59
CA ARG A 110 -25.14 -2.01 4.74
C ARG A 110 -25.43 -2.83 3.48
N SER A 111 -24.47 -3.62 3.05
CA SER A 111 -24.60 -4.57 1.92
C SER A 111 -25.06 -5.96 2.37
N GLY A 112 -25.51 -6.11 3.61
CA GLY A 112 -26.03 -7.39 4.14
C GLY A 112 -24.93 -8.38 4.56
N ILE A 113 -23.69 -7.92 4.70
CA ILE A 113 -22.56 -8.77 5.07
C ILE A 113 -22.20 -8.52 6.53
N SER A 114 -22.23 -9.55 7.36
CA SER A 114 -21.70 -9.50 8.71
C SER A 114 -20.20 -9.78 8.73
N VAL A 115 -19.50 -9.12 9.64
CA VAL A 115 -18.06 -9.27 9.85
C VAL A 115 -17.83 -9.67 11.30
N ASP A 116 -17.33 -10.87 11.51
CA ASP A 116 -17.04 -11.41 12.83
C ASP A 116 -15.51 -11.49 13.04
N PHE A 117 -15.07 -11.19 14.25
CA PHE A 117 -13.68 -11.29 14.67
C PHE A 117 -13.59 -12.05 16.00
N ASP A 118 -12.93 -13.21 15.99
CA ASP A 118 -12.79 -14.08 17.16
C ASP A 118 -11.46 -13.87 17.94
N GLY A 119 -10.71 -12.80 17.63
CA GLY A 119 -9.40 -12.52 18.21
C GLY A 119 -8.23 -13.02 17.35
N HIS A 120 -8.46 -14.00 16.48
CA HIS A 120 -7.42 -14.62 15.64
C HIS A 120 -7.75 -14.56 14.16
N ARG A 121 -9.04 -14.43 13.83
CA ARG A 121 -9.54 -14.60 12.46
C ARG A 121 -10.68 -13.62 12.18
N ILE A 122 -10.73 -13.15 10.95
CA ILE A 122 -11.86 -12.39 10.42
C ILE A 122 -12.69 -13.35 9.57
N THR A 123 -14.00 -13.41 9.83
CA THR A 123 -14.98 -14.15 9.05
C THR A 123 -16.00 -13.20 8.50
N VAL A 124 -16.30 -13.28 7.20
CA VAL A 124 -17.36 -12.54 6.53
C VAL A 124 -18.49 -13.52 6.17
N ARG A 125 -19.75 -13.11 6.46
CA ARG A 125 -20.93 -13.92 6.16
C ARG A 125 -21.92 -13.09 5.36
N GLY A 126 -22.28 -13.60 4.21
CA GLY A 126 -23.37 -13.10 3.38
C GLY A 126 -24.64 -13.94 3.53
N GLN A 127 -25.55 -13.80 2.58
CA GLN A 127 -26.81 -14.51 2.56
C GLN A 127 -26.63 -16.03 2.30
N TRP A 128 -25.65 -16.40 1.49
CA TRP A 128 -25.50 -17.78 0.97
C TRP A 128 -24.24 -18.48 1.44
N ALA A 129 -23.23 -17.74 1.86
CA ALA A 129 -21.95 -18.33 2.22
C ALA A 129 -21.25 -17.56 3.36
N SER A 130 -20.29 -18.25 3.97
CA SER A 130 -19.37 -17.68 4.95
C SER A 130 -17.95 -18.06 4.57
N LYS A 131 -17.05 -17.07 4.53
CA LYS A 131 -15.64 -17.29 4.20
C LYS A 131 -14.72 -16.58 5.18
N LYS A 132 -13.52 -17.11 5.32
CA LYS A 132 -12.43 -16.45 6.00
C LYS A 132 -11.97 -15.25 5.17
N LEU A 133 -11.72 -14.11 5.82
CA LEU A 133 -11.11 -12.94 5.21
C LEU A 133 -9.72 -12.74 5.79
N VAL A 134 -8.74 -12.54 4.92
CA VAL A 134 -7.35 -12.25 5.30
C VAL A 134 -6.91 -10.96 4.60
N ILE A 135 -6.44 -10.01 5.41
CA ILE A 135 -5.79 -8.80 4.89
C ILE A 135 -4.30 -9.05 4.81
N TYR A 136 -3.71 -8.80 3.66
CA TYR A 136 -2.29 -9.01 3.42
C TYR A 136 -1.59 -7.74 2.94
N PRO A 137 -0.28 -7.58 3.17
CA PRO A 137 0.48 -6.43 2.68
C PRO A 137 0.47 -6.37 1.15
N ALA A 138 0.17 -5.20 0.57
CA ALA A 138 0.03 -5.03 -0.89
C ALA A 138 1.30 -5.38 -1.69
N MET A 139 2.47 -5.37 -1.05
CA MET A 139 3.73 -5.77 -1.67
C MET A 139 3.91 -7.29 -1.80
N TRP A 140 3.02 -8.08 -1.20
CA TRP A 140 3.04 -9.54 -1.37
C TRP A 140 2.32 -9.95 -2.65
N ALA A 141 2.73 -11.08 -3.23
CA ALA A 141 1.90 -11.73 -4.23
C ALA A 141 0.56 -12.16 -3.60
N LYS A 142 -0.56 -11.95 -4.31
CA LYS A 142 -1.89 -12.32 -3.80
C LYS A 142 -1.94 -13.81 -3.50
N PRO A 143 -2.15 -14.23 -2.24
CA PRO A 143 -2.32 -15.64 -1.91
C PRO A 143 -3.61 -16.19 -2.56
N ARG A 144 -3.66 -17.49 -2.81
CA ARG A 144 -4.82 -18.17 -3.41
C ARG A 144 -5.24 -19.37 -2.58
N ARG A 145 -6.46 -19.32 -2.05
CA ARG A 145 -7.14 -20.45 -1.42
C ARG A 145 -8.63 -20.33 -1.69
N SER A 146 -9.30 -21.43 -1.96
CA SER A 146 -10.73 -21.46 -2.32
C SER A 146 -11.66 -21.09 -1.16
N ASP A 147 -11.23 -21.32 0.07
CA ASP A 147 -11.99 -21.08 1.31
C ASP A 147 -11.74 -19.71 1.95
N THR A 148 -10.88 -18.88 1.34
CA THR A 148 -10.41 -17.64 1.92
C THR A 148 -10.43 -16.52 0.89
N ILE A 149 -10.99 -15.38 1.26
CA ILE A 149 -10.94 -14.13 0.51
C ILE A 149 -9.68 -13.38 0.95
N PHE A 150 -8.85 -12.99 -0.01
CA PHE A 150 -7.62 -12.24 0.24
C PHE A 150 -7.73 -10.83 -0.33
N ILE A 151 -7.67 -9.83 0.54
CA ILE A 151 -7.71 -8.40 0.19
C ILE A 151 -6.42 -7.73 0.67
N SER A 152 -5.78 -6.93 -0.16
CA SER A 152 -4.62 -6.19 0.30
C SER A 152 -5.01 -4.96 1.13
N ASP A 153 -4.13 -4.54 2.03
CA ASP A 153 -4.24 -3.31 2.81
C ASP A 153 -4.44 -2.07 1.91
N ALA A 154 -3.72 -2.01 0.80
CA ALA A 154 -3.85 -0.94 -0.18
C ALA A 154 -5.22 -0.94 -0.88
N GLN A 155 -5.81 -2.11 -1.19
CA GLN A 155 -7.16 -2.19 -1.75
C GLN A 155 -8.20 -1.59 -0.77
N ILE A 156 -8.10 -1.89 0.52
CA ILE A 156 -9.00 -1.33 1.53
C ILE A 156 -8.84 0.18 1.62
N LYS A 157 -7.63 0.68 1.52
CA LYS A 157 -7.33 2.12 1.60
C LYS A 157 -7.79 2.89 0.36
N TYR A 158 -7.53 2.37 -0.84
CA TYR A 158 -7.63 3.14 -2.08
C TYR A 158 -8.70 2.64 -3.06
N ALA A 159 -9.24 1.43 -2.88
CA ALA A 159 -10.12 0.77 -3.85
C ALA A 159 -11.35 0.10 -3.19
N LYS A 160 -11.96 0.75 -2.22
CA LYS A 160 -13.11 0.24 -1.46
C LYS A 160 -14.24 -0.36 -2.31
N PRO A 161 -14.64 0.23 -3.46
CA PRO A 161 -15.66 -0.37 -4.33
C PRO A 161 -15.24 -1.73 -4.89
N ILE A 162 -13.95 -1.90 -5.21
CA ILE A 162 -13.40 -3.18 -5.69
C ILE A 162 -13.45 -4.22 -4.57
N VAL A 163 -13.04 -3.83 -3.35
CA VAL A 163 -13.10 -4.69 -2.17
C VAL A 163 -14.53 -5.15 -1.91
N LEU A 164 -15.51 -4.23 -1.96
CA LEU A 164 -16.91 -4.58 -1.78
C LEU A 164 -17.37 -5.61 -2.81
N LYS A 165 -17.10 -5.36 -4.10
CA LYS A 165 -17.45 -6.27 -5.20
C LYS A 165 -16.82 -7.65 -5.03
N GLU A 166 -15.55 -7.70 -4.62
CA GLU A 166 -14.79 -8.94 -4.44
C GLU A 166 -15.39 -9.76 -3.27
N ILE A 167 -15.70 -9.13 -2.14
CA ILE A 167 -16.32 -9.80 -1.00
C ILE A 167 -17.76 -10.25 -1.34
N THR A 168 -18.59 -9.38 -1.94
CA THR A 168 -19.99 -9.72 -2.28
C THR A 168 -20.11 -10.78 -3.37
N GLY A 169 -19.15 -10.86 -4.27
CA GLY A 169 -19.13 -11.88 -5.33
C GLY A 169 -18.75 -13.27 -4.85
N ASP A 170 -18.15 -13.36 -3.66
CA ASP A 170 -17.63 -14.61 -3.07
C ASP A 170 -18.52 -15.21 -1.98
N ILE A 171 -19.57 -14.47 -1.51
CA ILE A 171 -20.47 -14.86 -0.41
C ILE A 171 -21.94 -14.51 -0.69
#